data_f717d0e1e80655371529f8391896df2e
#
_entry.id   f717d0e1e80655371529f8391896df2e
#
_cell.length_a   1.000
_cell.length_b   1.000
_cell.length_c   1.000
_cell.angle_alpha   90.00
_cell.angle_beta   90.00
_cell.angle_gamma   90.00
#
_symmetry.space_group_name_H-M   'P 1'
#
loop_
_entity.id
_entity.type
_entity.pdbx_description
1 polymer ?
#
loop_
_entity_poly.entity_id
_entity_poly.type
_entity_poly.pdbx_seq_one_letter_code
_entity_poly.pdbx_strand_id
1 'polypeptide(L)'
;MTDASAIEAATKRLSAALDALEGALEHRRDTDRGENALAAQVHALGTDRSKLASDLDATTARARRLEAANREIAQRLDVAMENIRSVLEARQ
;
A
#
# COMPACT_ATOMS: atom_id res chain seq x y z
N MET A 1 -5.19 31.14 -61.08
CA MET A 1 -5.28 31.84 -59.79
C MET A 1 -6.13 31.07 -58.78
N THR A 2 -7.23 30.51 -59.21
CA THR A 2 -8.10 29.69 -58.30
C THR A 2 -7.45 28.40 -57.83
N ASP A 3 -6.61 27.75 -58.66
CA ASP A 3 -5.95 26.50 -58.32
C ASP A 3 -4.86 26.68 -57.24
N ALA A 4 -4.04 27.74 -57.35
CA ALA A 4 -3.00 28.06 -56.38
C ALA A 4 -3.63 28.41 -55.01
N SER A 5 -4.73 29.16 -55.03
CA SER A 5 -5.48 29.50 -53.80
C SER A 5 -6.15 28.28 -53.16
N ALA A 6 -6.69 27.38 -54.00
CA ALA A 6 -7.28 26.12 -53.54
C ALA A 6 -6.22 25.20 -52.92
N ILE A 7 -5.03 25.11 -53.51
CA ILE A 7 -3.90 24.32 -53.03
C ILE A 7 -3.43 24.91 -51.68
N GLU A 8 -3.28 26.20 -51.59
CA GLU A 8 -2.89 26.87 -50.33
C GLU A 8 -3.90 26.63 -49.23
N ALA A 9 -5.20 26.73 -49.52
CA ALA A 9 -6.25 26.44 -48.54
C ALA A 9 -6.23 24.96 -48.08
N ALA A 10 -6.03 24.04 -49.04
CA ALA A 10 -5.90 22.62 -48.74
C ALA A 10 -4.68 22.31 -47.87
N THR A 11 -3.55 22.95 -48.16
CA THR A 11 -2.31 22.82 -47.39
C THR A 11 -2.50 23.30 -45.93
N LYS A 12 -3.17 24.44 -45.77
CA LYS A 12 -3.51 24.95 -44.43
C LYS A 12 -4.42 24.02 -43.64
N ARG A 13 -5.43 23.44 -44.29
CA ARG A 13 -6.32 22.46 -43.66
C ARG A 13 -5.57 21.20 -43.25
N LEU A 14 -4.68 20.71 -44.11
CA LEU A 14 -3.85 19.55 -43.83
C LEU A 14 -2.92 19.83 -42.66
N SER A 15 -2.26 20.96 -42.64
CA SER A 15 -1.36 21.39 -41.58
C SER A 15 -2.13 21.49 -40.23
N ALA A 16 -3.32 22.11 -40.24
CA ALA A 16 -4.17 22.21 -39.05
C ALA A 16 -4.61 20.84 -38.55
N ALA A 17 -4.98 19.93 -39.46
CA ALA A 17 -5.37 18.57 -39.11
C ALA A 17 -4.20 17.78 -38.50
N LEU A 18 -3.00 17.93 -39.05
CA LEU A 18 -1.79 17.30 -38.53
C LEU A 18 -1.43 17.83 -37.14
N ASP A 19 -1.53 19.15 -36.94
CA ASP A 19 -1.30 19.76 -35.62
C ASP A 19 -2.30 19.24 -34.58
N ALA A 20 -3.57 19.14 -34.97
CA ALA A 20 -4.61 18.61 -34.09
C ALA A 20 -4.37 17.14 -33.72
N LEU A 21 -3.96 16.34 -34.71
CA LEU A 21 -3.61 14.92 -34.50
C LEU A 21 -2.39 14.79 -33.57
N GLU A 22 -1.38 15.60 -33.77
CA GLU A 22 -0.16 15.62 -32.95
C GLU A 22 -0.49 15.95 -31.50
N GLY A 23 -1.33 16.99 -31.28
CA GLY A 23 -1.80 17.36 -29.96
C GLY A 23 -2.63 16.25 -29.28
N ALA A 24 -3.48 15.59 -30.05
CA ALA A 24 -4.28 14.46 -29.56
C ALA A 24 -3.40 13.27 -29.15
N LEU A 25 -2.35 12.99 -29.92
CA LEU A 25 -1.38 11.92 -29.61
C LEU A 25 -0.58 12.24 -28.35
N GLU A 26 -0.14 13.48 -28.19
CA GLU A 26 0.56 13.89 -26.97
C GLU A 26 -0.33 13.75 -25.74
N HIS A 27 -1.57 14.19 -25.85
CA HIS A 27 -2.56 14.07 -24.77
C HIS A 27 -2.79 12.61 -24.39
N ARG A 28 -2.92 11.73 -25.39
CA ARG A 28 -3.10 10.30 -25.15
C ARG A 28 -1.88 9.67 -24.49
N ARG A 29 -0.68 10.05 -24.91
CA ARG A 29 0.57 9.58 -24.29
C ARG A 29 0.65 9.99 -22.83
N ASP A 30 0.29 11.23 -22.52
CA ASP A 30 0.29 11.73 -21.15
C ASP A 30 -0.75 10.98 -20.29
N THR A 31 -1.92 10.71 -20.84
CA THR A 31 -2.96 9.94 -20.18
C THR A 31 -2.47 8.50 -19.90
N ASP A 32 -1.85 7.85 -20.91
CA ASP A 32 -1.32 6.50 -20.77
C ASP A 32 -0.21 6.44 -19.72
N ARG A 33 0.67 7.43 -19.66
CA ARG A 33 1.71 7.52 -18.63
C ARG A 33 1.10 7.67 -17.25
N GLY A 34 0.06 8.50 -17.12
CA GLY A 34 -0.69 8.68 -15.87
C GLY A 34 -1.35 7.39 -15.41
N GLU A 35 -2.00 6.67 -16.32
CA GLU A 35 -2.62 5.38 -16.02
C GLU A 35 -1.60 4.34 -15.61
N ASN A 36 -0.46 4.27 -16.31
CA ASN A 36 0.62 3.34 -15.98
C ASN A 36 1.22 3.67 -14.59
N ALA A 37 1.39 4.94 -14.28
CA ALA A 37 1.88 5.38 -12.98
C ALA A 37 0.90 4.99 -11.86
N LEU A 38 -0.40 5.20 -12.08
CA LEU A 38 -1.44 4.80 -11.12
C LEU A 38 -1.48 3.29 -10.92
N ALA A 39 -1.38 2.51 -12.00
CA ALA A 39 -1.34 1.06 -11.94
C ALA A 39 -0.14 0.57 -11.12
N ALA A 40 1.03 1.19 -11.31
CA ALA A 40 2.23 0.88 -10.52
C ALA A 40 2.03 1.21 -9.04
N GLN A 41 1.40 2.35 -8.72
CA GLN A 41 1.08 2.73 -7.35
C GLN A 41 0.10 1.77 -6.70
N VAL A 42 -0.95 1.36 -7.42
CA VAL A 42 -1.92 0.39 -6.91
C VAL A 42 -1.24 -0.94 -6.62
N HIS A 43 -0.36 -1.38 -7.51
CA HIS A 43 0.42 -2.61 -7.30
C HIS A 43 1.31 -2.51 -6.06
N ALA A 44 2.04 -1.41 -5.91
CA ALA A 44 2.89 -1.17 -4.74
C ALA A 44 2.09 -1.14 -3.45
N LEU A 45 0.93 -0.47 -3.45
CA LEU A 45 0.03 -0.43 -2.30
C LEU A 45 -0.51 -1.82 -1.95
N GLY A 46 -0.83 -2.64 -2.96
CA GLY A 46 -1.24 -4.02 -2.75
C GLY A 46 -0.15 -4.87 -2.10
N THR A 47 1.09 -4.71 -2.53
CA THR A 47 2.25 -5.38 -1.94
C THR A 47 2.47 -4.94 -0.50
N ASP A 48 2.42 -3.64 -0.24
CA ASP A 48 2.57 -3.08 1.12
C ASP A 48 1.44 -3.57 2.03
N ARG A 49 0.22 -3.61 1.53
CA ARG A 49 -0.93 -4.13 2.28
C ARG A 49 -0.73 -5.58 2.69
N SER A 50 -0.26 -6.42 1.78
CA SER A 50 0.02 -7.83 2.06
C SER A 50 1.12 -7.99 3.10
N LYS A 51 2.17 -7.19 3.00
CA LYS A 51 3.26 -7.17 3.97
C LYS A 51 2.77 -6.74 5.35
N LEU A 52 2.01 -5.66 5.42
CA LEU A 52 1.44 -5.16 6.68
C LEU A 52 0.51 -6.17 7.32
N ALA A 53 -0.32 -6.87 6.53
CA ALA A 53 -1.19 -7.93 7.03
C ALA A 53 -0.38 -9.08 7.64
N SER A 54 0.69 -9.49 6.97
CA SER A 54 1.60 -10.52 7.46
C SER A 54 2.31 -10.09 8.75
N ASP A 55 2.80 -8.86 8.80
CA ASP A 55 3.47 -8.30 9.98
C ASP A 55 2.49 -8.18 11.16
N LEU A 56 1.26 -7.78 10.88
CA LEU A 56 0.21 -7.70 11.90
C LEU A 56 -0.11 -9.08 12.48
N ASP A 57 -0.25 -10.10 11.64
CA ASP A 57 -0.50 -11.47 12.09
C ASP A 57 0.63 -11.99 12.96
N ALA A 58 1.88 -11.76 12.55
CA ALA A 58 3.05 -12.16 13.32
C ALA A 58 3.13 -11.44 14.66
N THR A 59 2.86 -10.15 14.69
CA THR A 59 2.85 -9.33 15.90
C THR A 59 1.74 -9.75 16.84
N THR A 60 0.55 -10.00 16.32
CA THR A 60 -0.59 -10.48 17.10
C THR A 60 -0.29 -11.85 17.72
N ALA A 61 0.29 -12.77 16.97
CA ALA A 61 0.68 -14.09 17.50
C ALA A 61 1.73 -13.96 18.60
N ARG A 62 2.69 -13.06 18.44
CA ARG A 62 3.71 -12.76 19.44
C ARG A 62 3.09 -12.18 20.70
N ALA A 63 2.18 -11.23 20.57
CA ALA A 63 1.48 -10.63 21.70
C ALA A 63 0.70 -11.68 22.50
N ARG A 64 0.00 -12.57 21.83
CA ARG A 64 -0.73 -13.68 22.48
C ARG A 64 0.19 -14.61 23.24
N ARG A 65 1.36 -14.92 22.69
CA ARG A 65 2.34 -15.74 23.39
C ARG A 65 2.89 -15.05 24.62
N LEU A 66 3.16 -13.75 24.54
CA LEU A 66 3.61 -12.96 25.68
C LEU A 66 2.53 -12.87 26.76
N GLU A 67 1.28 -12.69 26.40
CA GLU A 67 0.15 -12.70 27.35
C GLU A 67 0.02 -14.04 28.05
N ALA A 68 0.14 -15.14 27.32
CA ALA A 68 0.10 -16.48 27.88
C ALA A 68 1.27 -16.73 28.84
N ALA A 69 2.47 -16.31 28.47
CA ALA A 69 3.65 -16.41 29.34
C ALA A 69 3.50 -15.56 30.61
N ASN A 70 2.96 -14.35 30.48
CA ASN A 70 2.72 -13.48 31.61
C ASN A 70 1.69 -14.08 32.60
N ARG A 71 0.62 -14.67 32.08
CA ARG A 71 -0.36 -15.38 32.91
C ARG A 71 0.24 -16.55 33.64
N GLU A 72 1.06 -17.33 32.97
CA GLU A 72 1.74 -18.47 33.58
C GLU A 72 2.69 -18.01 34.69
N ILE A 73 3.49 -16.97 34.43
CA ILE A 73 4.40 -16.40 35.43
C ILE A 73 3.60 -15.86 36.64
N ALA A 74 2.51 -15.15 36.41
CA ALA A 74 1.67 -14.64 37.46
C ALA A 74 1.12 -15.77 38.33
N GLN A 75 0.65 -16.87 37.75
CA GLN A 75 0.19 -18.04 38.47
C GLN A 75 1.30 -18.68 39.28
N ARG A 76 2.50 -18.81 38.74
CA ARG A 76 3.65 -19.35 39.47
C ARG A 76 4.06 -18.47 40.63
N LEU A 77 3.99 -17.15 40.45
CA LEU A 77 4.25 -16.20 41.53
C LEU A 77 3.21 -16.32 42.65
N ASP A 78 1.95 -16.43 42.30
CA ASP A 78 0.87 -16.60 43.29
C ASP A 78 1.07 -17.88 44.10
N VAL A 79 1.41 -18.98 43.46
CA VAL A 79 1.68 -20.25 44.13
C VAL A 79 2.92 -20.14 45.03
N ALA A 80 3.99 -19.53 44.55
CA ALA A 80 5.21 -19.35 45.36
C ALA A 80 4.95 -18.47 46.58
N MET A 81 4.18 -17.38 46.43
CA MET A 81 3.80 -16.50 47.54
C MET A 81 2.93 -17.22 48.56
N GLU A 82 2.00 -18.03 48.09
CA GLU A 82 1.15 -18.82 48.97
C GLU A 82 1.96 -19.86 49.74
N ASN A 83 2.90 -20.52 49.11
CA ASN A 83 3.82 -21.47 49.73
C ASN A 83 4.67 -20.79 50.83
N ILE A 84 5.22 -19.61 50.54
CA ILE A 84 6.00 -18.84 51.51
C ILE A 84 5.13 -18.44 52.71
N ARG A 85 3.93 -17.95 52.44
CA ARG A 85 2.97 -17.58 53.50
C ARG A 85 2.65 -18.77 54.41
N SER A 86 2.38 -19.93 53.82
CA SER A 86 2.10 -21.16 54.56
C SER A 86 3.27 -21.57 55.44
N VAL A 87 4.51 -21.49 54.94
CA VAL A 87 5.72 -21.81 55.70
C VAL A 87 5.89 -20.85 56.89
N LEU A 88 5.68 -19.56 56.67
CA LEU A 88 5.79 -18.56 57.72
C LEU A 88 4.72 -18.73 58.80
N GLU A 89 3.49 -19.02 58.42
CA GLU A 89 2.40 -19.31 59.38
C GLU A 89 2.66 -20.57 60.18
N ALA A 90 3.22 -21.60 59.56
CA ALA A 90 3.55 -22.85 60.25
C ALA A 90 4.66 -22.69 61.30
N ARG A 91 5.51 -21.64 61.13
CA ARG A 91 6.59 -21.36 62.10
C ARG A 91 6.12 -20.57 63.34
N GLN A 92 4.95 -19.98 63.24
CA GLN A 92 4.37 -19.29 64.38
C GLN A 92 3.60 -20.25 65.26
#